data_5e64be285b12e8d7a39044034be05cc7
#
_entry.id   5e64be285b12e8d7a39044034be05cc7
#
_cell.length_a   1.000
_cell.length_b   1.000
_cell.length_c   1.000
_cell.angle_alpha   90.00
_cell.angle_beta   90.00
_cell.angle_gamma   90.00
#
_symmetry.space_group_name_H-M   'P 1'
#
loop_
_entity.id
_entity.type
_entity.pdbx_description
1 polymer ?
#
loop_
_entity_poly.entity_id
_entity_poly.type
_entity_poly.pdbx_seq_one_letter_code
_entity_poly.pdbx_strand_id
1 'polypeptide(L)'
;IEPNLAVWQEYARAHRLHPAVQAYLELRPQHFYRIQNDVDGPQFVTARGWEDLSAMLTACTKLDLPVDEALIGQYLRHPEVARDFAAYWELYKKYRQDYGVEDILQGRPFAAVLERAQKAAFDERISLVSLLLAGLNTRFAAARRADAVTDACYQEMRSFKRTLNNADPAQDGFVPAAVFAAQVNVYADHLTAQKAAGTLTGEELAVVTTASALLHAWVAALDPALDRDAAFDAVRASFNAQVRKREDAVGLAGDALESAFDFM
;
A
#
# COMPACT_ATOMS: atom_id res chain seq x y z
N ILE A 1 -5.16 -28.69 16.63
CA ILE A 1 -6.12 -27.55 16.70
C ILE A 1 -6.40 -27.13 15.27
N GLU A 2 -7.65 -27.21 14.82
CA GLU A 2 -8.03 -26.74 13.50
C GLU A 2 -8.00 -25.20 13.49
N PRO A 3 -7.45 -24.57 12.43
CA PRO A 3 -7.43 -23.12 12.31
C PRO A 3 -8.87 -22.56 12.18
N ASN A 4 -9.13 -21.46 12.86
CA ASN A 4 -10.43 -20.77 12.79
C ASN A 4 -10.42 -19.77 11.63
N LEU A 5 -11.35 -19.89 10.68
CA LEU A 5 -11.46 -19.01 9.53
C LEU A 5 -11.69 -17.55 9.92
N ALA A 6 -12.56 -17.27 10.90
CA ALA A 6 -12.86 -15.89 11.31
C ALA A 6 -11.60 -15.17 11.86
N VAL A 7 -10.83 -15.86 12.70
CA VAL A 7 -9.56 -15.33 13.22
C VAL A 7 -8.54 -15.12 12.09
N TRP A 8 -8.48 -16.08 11.15
CA TRP A 8 -7.60 -15.94 9.99
C TRP A 8 -8.03 -14.80 9.06
N GLN A 9 -9.33 -14.55 8.90
CA GLN A 9 -9.83 -13.41 8.11
C GLN A 9 -9.43 -12.06 8.73
N GLU A 10 -9.44 -11.93 10.07
CA GLU A 10 -8.92 -10.74 10.75
C GLU A 10 -7.42 -10.55 10.47
N TYR A 11 -6.65 -11.63 10.59
CA TYR A 11 -5.24 -11.65 10.20
C TYR A 11 -5.03 -11.26 8.74
N ALA A 12 -5.82 -11.85 7.82
CA ALA A 12 -5.75 -11.59 6.38
C ALA A 12 -6.00 -10.12 6.03
N ARG A 13 -6.95 -9.48 6.71
CA ARG A 13 -7.23 -8.04 6.56
C ARG A 13 -6.07 -7.20 7.09
N ALA A 14 -5.56 -7.51 8.30
CA ALA A 14 -4.45 -6.80 8.92
C ALA A 14 -3.17 -6.88 8.08
N HIS A 15 -2.89 -8.04 7.47
CA HIS A 15 -1.71 -8.29 6.65
C HIS A 15 -1.94 -8.04 5.14
N ARG A 16 -3.12 -7.50 4.78
CA ARG A 16 -3.47 -7.13 3.40
C ARG A 16 -3.28 -8.27 2.40
N LEU A 17 -3.76 -9.46 2.75
CA LEU A 17 -3.77 -10.59 1.84
C LEU A 17 -4.61 -10.28 0.59
N HIS A 18 -4.30 -10.99 -0.50
CA HIS A 18 -4.93 -10.71 -1.80
C HIS A 18 -6.46 -10.78 -1.71
N PRO A 19 -7.20 -9.75 -2.20
CA PRO A 19 -8.66 -9.65 -2.02
C PRO A 19 -9.42 -10.83 -2.63
N ALA A 20 -8.94 -11.39 -3.74
CA ALA A 20 -9.57 -12.56 -4.36
C ALA A 20 -9.58 -13.80 -3.43
N VAL A 21 -8.52 -13.99 -2.62
CA VAL A 21 -8.46 -15.08 -1.64
C VAL A 21 -9.48 -14.85 -0.53
N GLN A 22 -9.57 -13.62 -0.02
CA GLN A 22 -10.52 -13.27 1.03
C GLN A 22 -11.97 -13.45 0.54
N ALA A 23 -12.31 -12.90 -0.62
CA ALA A 23 -13.65 -13.01 -1.20
C ALA A 23 -14.03 -14.46 -1.51
N TYR A 24 -13.08 -15.26 -2.04
CA TYR A 24 -13.33 -16.67 -2.27
C TYR A 24 -13.67 -17.44 -0.99
N LEU A 25 -12.92 -17.21 0.08
CA LEU A 25 -13.15 -17.89 1.36
C LEU A 25 -14.42 -17.39 2.09
N GLU A 26 -14.94 -16.22 1.78
CA GLU A 26 -16.28 -15.79 2.20
C GLU A 26 -17.37 -16.59 1.46
N LEU A 27 -17.17 -16.87 0.19
CA LEU A 27 -18.09 -17.66 -0.64
C LEU A 27 -18.00 -19.18 -0.38
N ARG A 28 -16.80 -19.66 -0.02
CA ARG A 28 -16.47 -21.09 0.13
C ARG A 28 -15.72 -21.36 1.45
N PRO A 29 -16.33 -21.06 2.62
CA PRO A 29 -15.65 -21.21 3.91
C PRO A 29 -15.15 -22.63 4.17
N GLN A 30 -15.80 -23.63 3.61
CA GLN A 30 -15.44 -25.04 3.73
C GLN A 30 -14.11 -25.38 3.02
N HIS A 31 -13.60 -24.52 2.15
CA HIS A 31 -12.31 -24.70 1.45
C HIS A 31 -11.14 -24.10 2.22
N PHE A 32 -11.36 -23.48 3.38
CA PHE A 32 -10.30 -22.85 4.16
C PHE A 32 -9.29 -23.85 4.71
N TYR A 33 -9.79 -24.95 5.29
CA TYR A 33 -8.97 -26.00 5.87
C TYR A 33 -9.56 -27.36 5.54
N ARG A 34 -8.81 -28.14 4.78
CA ARG A 34 -9.24 -29.47 4.35
C ARG A 34 -8.04 -30.39 4.25
N ILE A 35 -8.07 -31.53 4.91
CA ILE A 35 -7.05 -32.57 4.86
C ILE A 35 -7.75 -33.89 4.59
N GLN A 36 -7.35 -34.57 3.54
CA GLN A 36 -7.82 -35.92 3.23
C GLN A 36 -6.68 -36.74 2.61
N ASN A 37 -6.74 -38.04 2.80
CA ASN A 37 -5.83 -38.98 2.16
C ASN A 37 -6.54 -39.64 0.99
N ASP A 38 -5.90 -39.66 -0.17
CA ASP A 38 -6.35 -40.34 -1.36
C ASP A 38 -5.32 -41.38 -1.78
N VAL A 39 -5.66 -42.17 -2.80
CA VAL A 39 -4.79 -43.23 -3.37
C VAL A 39 -3.46 -42.64 -3.87
N ASP A 40 -3.50 -41.38 -4.35
CA ASP A 40 -2.35 -40.65 -4.87
C ASP A 40 -1.57 -39.86 -3.80
N GLY A 41 -1.95 -40.01 -2.52
CA GLY A 41 -1.28 -39.40 -1.38
C GLY A 41 -2.12 -38.36 -0.64
N PRO A 42 -1.51 -37.60 0.29
CA PRO A 42 -2.22 -36.62 1.09
C PRO A 42 -2.58 -35.38 0.25
N GLN A 43 -3.88 -35.06 0.27
CA GLN A 43 -4.42 -33.84 -0.32
C GLN A 43 -4.78 -32.88 0.80
N PHE A 44 -4.35 -31.61 0.69
CA PHE A 44 -4.61 -30.66 1.76
C PHE A 44 -4.68 -29.22 1.29
N VAL A 45 -5.47 -28.45 2.02
CA VAL A 45 -5.47 -26.98 2.01
C VAL A 45 -5.35 -26.50 3.45
N THR A 46 -4.49 -25.53 3.66
CA THR A 46 -4.20 -24.98 4.98
C THR A 46 -4.21 -23.45 4.96
N ALA A 47 -4.36 -22.83 6.13
CA ALA A 47 -4.24 -21.39 6.30
C ALA A 47 -2.94 -20.83 5.71
N ARG A 48 -1.81 -21.56 5.87
CA ARG A 48 -0.51 -21.19 5.29
C ARG A 48 -0.52 -21.26 3.76
N GLY A 49 -1.13 -22.28 3.19
CA GLY A 49 -1.26 -22.40 1.73
C GLY A 49 -2.01 -21.21 1.11
N TRP A 50 -3.05 -20.72 1.76
CA TRP A 50 -3.79 -19.50 1.34
C TRP A 50 -2.94 -18.23 1.46
N GLU A 51 -2.13 -18.12 2.51
CA GLU A 51 -1.22 -16.98 2.69
C GLU A 51 -0.14 -16.94 1.59
N ASP A 52 0.49 -18.07 1.34
CA ASP A 52 1.53 -18.20 0.31
C ASP A 52 0.95 -17.98 -1.11
N LEU A 53 -0.23 -18.52 -1.39
CA LEU A 53 -0.97 -18.24 -2.63
C LEU A 53 -1.27 -16.75 -2.78
N SER A 54 -1.72 -16.08 -1.73
CA SER A 54 -1.99 -14.64 -1.71
C SER A 54 -0.75 -13.81 -2.07
N ALA A 55 0.41 -14.16 -1.51
CA ALA A 55 1.67 -13.49 -1.82
C ALA A 55 2.05 -13.69 -3.30
N MET A 56 1.90 -14.91 -3.81
CA MET A 56 2.15 -15.26 -5.21
C MET A 56 1.22 -14.50 -6.16
N LEU A 57 -0.10 -14.49 -5.91
CA LEU A 57 -1.08 -13.75 -6.71
C LEU A 57 -0.75 -12.25 -6.76
N THR A 58 -0.33 -11.69 -5.63
CA THR A 58 0.08 -10.28 -5.54
C THR A 58 1.31 -10.00 -6.39
N ALA A 59 2.30 -10.89 -6.37
CA ALA A 59 3.51 -10.77 -7.19
C ALA A 59 3.18 -10.90 -8.68
N CYS A 60 2.43 -11.92 -9.07
CA CYS A 60 2.02 -12.15 -10.47
C CYS A 60 1.20 -10.98 -11.03
N THR A 61 0.27 -10.45 -10.23
CA THR A 61 -0.53 -9.26 -10.63
C THR A 61 0.34 -8.04 -10.86
N LYS A 62 1.37 -7.81 -10.04
CA LYS A 62 2.30 -6.67 -10.20
C LYS A 62 3.22 -6.82 -11.41
N LEU A 63 3.56 -8.05 -11.77
CA LEU A 63 4.48 -8.38 -12.86
C LEU A 63 3.76 -8.74 -14.17
N ASP A 64 2.43 -8.67 -14.18
CA ASP A 64 1.57 -9.10 -15.30
C ASP A 64 1.86 -10.54 -15.77
N LEU A 65 2.09 -11.45 -14.82
CA LEU A 65 2.36 -12.85 -15.08
C LEU A 65 1.06 -13.67 -15.04
N PRO A 66 0.90 -14.67 -15.92
CA PRO A 66 -0.26 -15.54 -15.92
C PRO A 66 -0.31 -16.41 -14.67
N VAL A 67 -1.51 -16.65 -14.17
CA VAL A 67 -1.79 -17.56 -13.04
C VAL A 67 -2.80 -18.59 -13.54
N ASP A 68 -2.40 -19.84 -13.54
CA ASP A 68 -3.20 -20.99 -13.95
C ASP A 68 -3.47 -21.98 -12.81
N GLU A 69 -4.27 -23.00 -13.09
CA GLU A 69 -4.61 -24.05 -12.11
C GLU A 69 -3.36 -24.80 -11.61
N ALA A 70 -2.37 -25.02 -12.48
CA ALA A 70 -1.16 -25.74 -12.11
C ALA A 70 -0.32 -24.97 -11.10
N LEU A 71 -0.20 -23.65 -11.26
CA LEU A 71 0.48 -22.76 -10.32
C LEU A 71 -0.28 -22.69 -8.99
N ILE A 72 -1.60 -22.55 -9.02
CA ILE A 72 -2.46 -22.54 -7.83
C ILE A 72 -2.33 -23.86 -7.06
N GLY A 73 -2.30 -24.98 -7.74
CA GLY A 73 -2.16 -26.34 -7.19
C GLY A 73 -0.85 -26.57 -6.43
N GLN A 74 0.18 -25.76 -6.64
CA GLN A 74 1.42 -25.83 -5.85
C GLN A 74 1.21 -25.38 -4.40
N TYR A 75 0.26 -24.48 -4.16
CA TYR A 75 -0.07 -23.91 -2.84
C TYR A 75 -1.29 -24.59 -2.21
N LEU A 76 -2.32 -24.88 -3.03
CA LEU A 76 -3.53 -25.58 -2.63
C LEU A 76 -3.45 -27.04 -3.11
N ARG A 77 -2.80 -27.90 -2.31
CA ARG A 77 -2.54 -29.31 -2.65
C ARG A 77 -3.77 -30.21 -2.52
N HIS A 78 -4.93 -29.69 -2.88
CA HIS A 78 -6.21 -30.37 -2.98
C HIS A 78 -6.80 -30.05 -4.35
N PRO A 79 -6.80 -30.99 -5.31
CA PRO A 79 -7.11 -30.71 -6.72
C PRO A 79 -8.49 -30.07 -6.94
N GLU A 80 -9.51 -30.52 -6.20
CA GLU A 80 -10.85 -29.95 -6.27
C GLU A 80 -10.86 -28.46 -5.88
N VAL A 81 -10.20 -28.11 -4.77
CA VAL A 81 -10.13 -26.73 -4.29
C VAL A 81 -9.28 -25.87 -5.22
N ALA A 82 -8.15 -26.37 -5.71
CA ALA A 82 -7.30 -25.67 -6.65
C ALA A 82 -8.05 -25.31 -7.94
N ARG A 83 -8.81 -26.25 -8.49
CA ARG A 83 -9.63 -26.06 -9.70
C ARG A 83 -10.77 -25.07 -9.46
N ASP A 84 -11.49 -25.19 -8.35
CA ASP A 84 -12.58 -24.27 -8.02
C ASP A 84 -12.06 -22.85 -7.82
N PHE A 85 -10.92 -22.68 -7.12
CA PHE A 85 -10.30 -21.39 -6.98
C PHE A 85 -9.76 -20.84 -8.31
N ALA A 86 -9.20 -21.67 -9.19
CA ALA A 86 -8.73 -21.24 -10.52
C ALA A 86 -9.89 -20.69 -11.37
N ALA A 87 -11.04 -21.38 -11.38
CA ALA A 87 -12.24 -20.90 -12.04
C ALA A 87 -12.74 -19.57 -11.46
N TYR A 88 -12.75 -19.45 -10.13
CA TYR A 88 -13.08 -18.19 -9.45
C TYR A 88 -12.11 -17.07 -9.79
N TRP A 89 -10.80 -17.35 -9.87
CA TRP A 89 -9.77 -16.37 -10.23
C TRP A 89 -9.99 -15.77 -11.61
N GLU A 90 -10.37 -16.60 -12.61
CA GLU A 90 -10.71 -16.11 -13.95
C GLU A 90 -11.94 -15.18 -13.92
N LEU A 91 -12.99 -15.53 -13.15
CA LEU A 91 -14.15 -14.67 -12.97
C LEU A 91 -13.80 -13.37 -12.27
N TYR A 92 -12.98 -13.42 -11.23
CA TYR A 92 -12.53 -12.24 -10.48
C TYR A 92 -11.76 -11.25 -11.38
N LYS A 93 -10.87 -11.75 -12.25
CA LYS A 93 -10.17 -10.93 -13.23
C LYS A 93 -11.14 -10.28 -14.23
N LYS A 94 -12.09 -11.08 -14.72
CA LYS A 94 -13.13 -10.60 -15.63
C LYS A 94 -13.99 -9.51 -14.98
N TYR A 95 -14.44 -9.70 -13.76
CA TYR A 95 -15.22 -8.68 -13.04
C TYR A 95 -14.41 -7.39 -12.84
N ARG A 96 -13.13 -7.50 -12.53
CA ARG A 96 -12.26 -6.33 -12.42
C ARG A 96 -12.21 -5.49 -13.70
N GLN A 97 -12.15 -6.15 -14.87
CA GLN A 97 -12.17 -5.47 -16.17
C GLN A 97 -13.55 -4.94 -16.52
N ASP A 98 -14.58 -5.77 -16.38
CA ASP A 98 -15.95 -5.47 -16.79
C ASP A 98 -16.60 -4.34 -16.00
N TYR A 99 -16.24 -4.21 -14.70
CA TYR A 99 -16.77 -3.15 -13.84
C TYR A 99 -15.98 -1.84 -13.91
N GLY A 100 -14.76 -1.85 -14.43
CA GLY A 100 -13.95 -0.63 -14.45
C GLY A 100 -13.81 -0.01 -13.05
N VAL A 101 -13.32 -0.80 -12.07
CA VAL A 101 -13.24 -0.42 -10.65
C VAL A 101 -12.58 0.95 -10.44
N GLU A 102 -11.61 1.28 -11.28
CA GLU A 102 -10.93 2.57 -11.21
C GLU A 102 -11.88 3.73 -11.54
N ASP A 103 -12.74 3.59 -12.55
CA ASP A 103 -13.73 4.61 -12.92
C ASP A 103 -14.79 4.78 -11.84
N ILE A 104 -15.22 3.69 -11.19
CA ILE A 104 -16.14 3.75 -10.04
C ILE A 104 -15.51 4.58 -8.91
N LEU A 105 -14.27 4.27 -8.55
CA LEU A 105 -13.55 4.94 -7.46
C LEU A 105 -13.16 6.41 -7.79
N GLN A 106 -13.30 6.81 -9.05
CA GLN A 106 -13.16 8.20 -9.50
C GLN A 106 -14.53 8.91 -9.67
N GLY A 107 -15.62 8.27 -9.26
CA GLY A 107 -16.98 8.83 -9.38
C GLY A 107 -17.51 8.89 -10.82
N ARG A 108 -16.97 8.09 -11.74
CA ARG A 108 -17.32 8.10 -13.17
C ARG A 108 -17.73 6.73 -13.71
N PRO A 109 -18.59 5.96 -13.01
CA PRO A 109 -19.04 4.67 -13.51
C PRO A 109 -19.90 4.85 -14.78
N PHE A 110 -19.71 3.97 -15.76
CA PHE A 110 -20.60 3.92 -16.93
C PHE A 110 -21.99 3.45 -16.53
N ALA A 111 -23.05 3.99 -17.17
CA ALA A 111 -24.44 3.61 -16.87
C ALA A 111 -24.69 2.10 -16.98
N ALA A 112 -24.10 1.43 -17.97
CA ALA A 112 -24.17 -0.02 -18.14
C ALA A 112 -23.59 -0.80 -16.94
N VAL A 113 -22.59 -0.25 -16.28
CA VAL A 113 -21.95 -0.86 -15.08
C VAL A 113 -22.89 -0.76 -13.88
N LEU A 114 -23.58 0.36 -13.71
CA LEU A 114 -24.61 0.52 -12.67
C LEU A 114 -25.77 -0.45 -12.86
N GLU A 115 -26.31 -0.57 -14.08
CA GLU A 115 -27.36 -1.53 -14.37
C GLU A 115 -26.94 -2.97 -14.14
N ARG A 116 -25.68 -3.31 -14.48
CA ARG A 116 -25.12 -4.64 -14.25
C ARG A 116 -24.99 -4.93 -12.77
N ALA A 117 -24.48 -4.00 -11.97
CA ALA A 117 -24.31 -4.16 -10.53
C ALA A 117 -25.66 -4.40 -9.83
N GLN A 118 -26.72 -3.70 -10.26
CA GLN A 118 -28.09 -3.89 -9.73
C GLN A 118 -28.64 -5.29 -10.01
N LYS A 119 -28.27 -5.90 -11.14
CA LYS A 119 -28.73 -7.24 -11.57
C LYS A 119 -27.76 -8.36 -11.18
N ALA A 120 -26.60 -8.02 -10.60
CA ALA A 120 -25.53 -8.95 -10.31
C ALA A 120 -25.96 -10.03 -9.31
N ALA A 121 -25.53 -11.26 -9.53
CA ALA A 121 -25.68 -12.38 -8.62
C ALA A 121 -24.87 -12.15 -7.33
N PHE A 122 -25.16 -12.90 -6.28
CA PHE A 122 -24.57 -12.71 -4.95
C PHE A 122 -23.03 -12.82 -4.96
N ASP A 123 -22.49 -13.82 -5.66
CA ASP A 123 -21.04 -14.04 -5.82
C ASP A 123 -20.35 -12.91 -6.59
N GLU A 124 -21.01 -12.39 -7.63
CA GLU A 124 -20.54 -11.23 -8.39
C GLU A 124 -20.51 -9.96 -7.51
N ARG A 125 -21.53 -9.73 -6.68
CA ARG A 125 -21.59 -8.61 -5.73
C ARG A 125 -20.47 -8.68 -4.69
N ILE A 126 -20.23 -9.84 -4.10
CA ILE A 126 -19.12 -10.02 -3.13
C ILE A 126 -17.77 -9.75 -3.80
N SER A 127 -17.58 -10.26 -5.02
CA SER A 127 -16.35 -10.01 -5.78
C SER A 127 -16.17 -8.52 -6.07
N LEU A 128 -17.25 -7.82 -6.44
CA LEU A 128 -17.22 -6.37 -6.71
C LEU A 128 -16.89 -5.57 -5.45
N VAL A 129 -17.53 -5.86 -4.31
CA VAL A 129 -17.21 -5.23 -3.02
C VAL A 129 -15.74 -5.44 -2.67
N SER A 130 -15.21 -6.66 -2.84
CA SER A 130 -13.81 -6.97 -2.57
C SER A 130 -12.85 -6.21 -3.49
N LEU A 131 -13.21 -6.01 -4.76
CA LEU A 131 -12.46 -5.20 -5.72
C LEU A 131 -12.45 -3.72 -5.33
N LEU A 132 -13.59 -3.16 -4.92
CA LEU A 132 -13.69 -1.78 -4.44
C LEU A 132 -12.86 -1.58 -3.16
N LEU A 133 -12.96 -2.50 -2.19
CA LEU A 133 -12.15 -2.47 -0.97
C LEU A 133 -10.65 -2.53 -1.26
N ALA A 134 -10.23 -3.34 -2.24
CA ALA A 134 -8.84 -3.41 -2.67
C ALA A 134 -8.34 -2.08 -3.24
N GLY A 135 -9.14 -1.45 -4.10
CA GLY A 135 -8.84 -0.15 -4.67
C GLY A 135 -8.78 0.96 -3.61
N LEU A 136 -9.72 0.96 -2.66
CA LEU A 136 -9.72 1.87 -1.51
C LEU A 136 -8.48 1.67 -0.62
N ASN A 137 -8.14 0.44 -0.28
CA ASN A 137 -6.96 0.12 0.52
C ASN A 137 -5.67 0.65 -0.13
N THR A 138 -5.57 0.58 -1.46
CA THR A 138 -4.42 1.13 -2.20
C THR A 138 -4.33 2.65 -2.03
N ARG A 139 -5.44 3.38 -2.14
CA ARG A 139 -5.48 4.84 -1.97
C ARG A 139 -5.21 5.27 -0.53
N PHE A 140 -5.82 4.61 0.44
CA PHE A 140 -5.53 4.89 1.86
C PHE A 140 -4.09 4.55 2.24
N ALA A 141 -3.50 3.51 1.67
CA ALA A 141 -2.07 3.23 1.88
C ALA A 141 -1.18 4.32 1.29
N ALA A 142 -1.52 4.85 0.11
CA ALA A 142 -0.80 5.97 -0.49
C ALA A 142 -0.93 7.25 0.35
N ALA A 143 -2.14 7.56 0.85
CA ALA A 143 -2.38 8.70 1.74
C ALA A 143 -1.58 8.59 3.05
N ARG A 144 -1.60 7.44 3.71
CA ARG A 144 -0.79 7.20 4.93
C ARG A 144 0.70 7.31 4.67
N ARG A 145 1.17 6.82 3.52
CA ARG A 145 2.59 6.97 3.15
C ARG A 145 2.96 8.43 2.92
N ALA A 146 2.11 9.18 2.22
CA ALA A 146 2.32 10.61 2.01
C ALA A 146 2.33 11.39 3.34
N ASP A 147 1.46 11.02 4.29
CA ASP A 147 1.41 11.59 5.63
C ASP A 147 2.70 11.29 6.41
N ALA A 148 3.13 10.03 6.47
CA ALA A 148 4.35 9.63 7.16
C ALA A 148 5.62 10.28 6.57
N VAL A 149 5.71 10.39 5.23
CA VAL A 149 6.81 11.11 4.57
C VAL A 149 6.79 12.60 4.93
N THR A 150 5.61 13.21 4.96
CA THR A 150 5.47 14.62 5.31
C THR A 150 5.84 14.87 6.77
N ASP A 151 5.47 13.97 7.69
CA ASP A 151 5.86 14.07 9.09
C ASP A 151 7.38 13.93 9.26
N ALA A 152 8.02 12.96 8.61
CA ALA A 152 9.48 12.82 8.63
C ALA A 152 10.19 14.11 8.15
N CYS A 153 9.74 14.69 7.04
CA CYS A 153 10.27 15.95 6.54
C CYS A 153 10.00 17.12 7.48
N TYR A 154 8.84 17.14 8.16
CA TYR A 154 8.50 18.16 9.17
C TYR A 154 9.46 18.13 10.36
N GLN A 155 9.79 16.97 10.88
CA GLN A 155 10.72 16.83 12.01
C GLN A 155 12.09 17.42 11.64
N GLU A 156 12.58 17.16 10.42
CA GLU A 156 13.86 17.70 9.96
C GLU A 156 13.80 19.23 9.75
N MET A 157 12.73 19.76 9.15
CA MET A 157 12.53 21.20 9.01
C MET A 157 12.45 21.88 10.38
N ARG A 158 11.75 21.30 11.34
CA ARG A 158 11.66 21.79 12.72
C ARG A 158 13.02 21.79 13.42
N SER A 159 13.80 20.73 13.25
CA SER A 159 15.16 20.63 13.77
C SER A 159 16.06 21.70 13.16
N PHE A 160 16.00 21.91 11.85
CA PHE A 160 16.74 22.97 11.16
C PHE A 160 16.41 24.35 11.72
N LYS A 161 15.11 24.69 11.87
CA LYS A 161 14.68 25.95 12.49
C LYS A 161 15.29 26.15 13.88
N ARG A 162 15.27 25.09 14.70
CA ARG A 162 15.83 25.13 16.07
C ARG A 162 17.33 25.40 16.04
N THR A 163 18.07 24.75 15.12
CA THR A 163 19.51 24.99 14.96
C THR A 163 19.80 26.40 14.50
N LEU A 164 19.03 26.95 13.55
CA LEU A 164 19.16 28.34 13.12
C LEU A 164 18.93 29.33 14.26
N ASN A 165 17.93 29.08 15.10
CA ASN A 165 17.60 29.97 16.23
C ASN A 165 18.66 29.94 17.35
N ASN A 166 19.34 28.81 17.53
CA ASN A 166 20.36 28.63 18.57
C ASN A 166 21.78 29.03 18.13
N ALA A 167 22.00 29.26 16.81
CA ALA A 167 23.30 29.68 16.33
C ALA A 167 23.59 31.14 16.66
N ASP A 168 24.83 31.45 17.07
CA ASP A 168 25.27 32.82 17.35
C ASP A 168 25.18 33.69 16.09
N PRO A 169 24.46 34.82 16.09
CA PRO A 169 24.40 35.74 14.97
C PRO A 169 25.76 36.30 14.53
N ALA A 170 26.71 36.37 15.45
CA ALA A 170 28.05 36.91 15.21
C ALA A 170 29.08 35.87 14.81
N GLN A 171 28.68 34.62 14.64
CA GLN A 171 29.61 33.53 14.21
C GLN A 171 30.04 33.71 12.75
N ASP A 172 31.32 34.06 12.56
CA ASP A 172 31.91 34.13 11.21
C ASP A 172 31.83 32.76 10.50
N GLY A 173 31.42 32.77 9.22
CA GLY A 173 31.35 31.56 8.39
C GLY A 173 30.13 30.69 8.61
N PHE A 174 29.09 31.17 9.32
CA PHE A 174 27.84 30.42 9.44
C PHE A 174 27.06 30.39 8.12
N VAL A 175 26.94 29.20 7.51
CA VAL A 175 26.24 28.98 6.23
C VAL A 175 25.01 28.12 6.51
N PRO A 176 23.78 28.67 6.48
CA PRO A 176 22.56 27.91 6.76
C PRO A 176 22.37 26.67 5.87
N ALA A 177 22.72 26.78 4.59
CA ALA A 177 22.65 25.65 3.66
C ALA A 177 23.58 24.49 4.07
N ALA A 178 24.80 24.79 4.56
CA ALA A 178 25.72 23.76 5.05
C ALA A 178 25.18 23.08 6.33
N VAL A 179 24.52 23.83 7.21
CA VAL A 179 23.88 23.30 8.42
C VAL A 179 22.76 22.33 8.04
N PHE A 180 21.90 22.71 7.08
CA PHE A 180 20.83 21.84 6.63
C PHE A 180 21.37 20.58 5.93
N ALA A 181 22.39 20.73 5.09
CA ALA A 181 23.05 19.61 4.44
C ALA A 181 23.67 18.62 5.45
N ALA A 182 24.36 19.11 6.48
CA ALA A 182 24.92 18.27 7.54
C ALA A 182 23.82 17.48 8.27
N GLN A 183 22.70 18.14 8.60
CA GLN A 183 21.56 17.49 9.26
C GLN A 183 20.95 16.39 8.36
N VAL A 184 20.74 16.65 7.08
CA VAL A 184 20.19 15.68 6.14
C VAL A 184 21.13 14.48 5.94
N ASN A 185 22.45 14.71 5.97
CA ASN A 185 23.44 13.61 5.94
C ASN A 185 23.32 12.72 7.20
N VAL A 186 23.15 13.29 8.39
CA VAL A 186 22.92 12.52 9.62
C VAL A 186 21.64 11.68 9.50
N TYR A 187 20.57 12.23 8.93
CA TYR A 187 19.34 11.46 8.65
C TYR A 187 19.61 10.28 7.70
N ALA A 188 20.39 10.50 6.64
CA ALA A 188 20.74 9.45 5.67
C ALA A 188 21.66 8.37 6.28
N ASP A 189 22.58 8.74 7.15
CA ASP A 189 23.44 7.81 7.88
C ASP A 189 22.62 6.91 8.83
N HIS A 190 21.65 7.50 9.56
CA HIS A 190 20.71 6.73 10.38
C HIS A 190 19.89 5.73 9.54
N LEU A 191 19.38 6.17 8.39
CA LEU A 191 18.67 5.30 7.46
C LEU A 191 19.55 4.13 7.01
N THR A 192 20.80 4.39 6.69
CA THR A 192 21.76 3.36 6.25
C THR A 192 22.02 2.34 7.37
N ALA A 193 22.18 2.81 8.60
CA ALA A 193 22.34 1.95 9.77
C ALA A 193 21.10 1.07 10.03
N GLN A 194 19.89 1.64 9.94
CA GLN A 194 18.64 0.91 10.11
C GLN A 194 18.42 -0.14 9.02
N LYS A 195 18.79 0.17 7.77
CA LYS A 195 18.78 -0.80 6.65
C LYS A 195 19.72 -1.97 6.92
N ALA A 196 20.94 -1.69 7.36
CA ALA A 196 21.92 -2.74 7.67
C ALA A 196 21.49 -3.62 8.84
N ALA A 197 20.81 -3.03 9.84
CA ALA A 197 20.28 -3.76 11.00
C ALA A 197 18.99 -4.54 10.70
N GLY A 198 18.33 -4.32 9.55
CA GLY A 198 17.07 -4.98 9.19
C GLY A 198 15.90 -4.63 10.14
N THR A 199 15.94 -3.46 10.79
CA THR A 199 14.95 -3.05 11.80
C THR A 199 13.68 -2.45 11.22
N LEU A 200 13.67 -2.12 9.90
CA LEU A 200 12.55 -1.48 9.22
C LEU A 200 11.71 -2.51 8.46
N THR A 201 10.40 -2.37 8.56
CA THR A 201 9.47 -3.03 7.64
C THR A 201 9.61 -2.46 6.22
N GLY A 202 9.13 -3.17 5.22
CA GLY A 202 9.17 -2.68 3.83
C GLY A 202 8.45 -1.34 3.63
N GLU A 203 7.36 -1.08 4.38
CA GLU A 203 6.62 0.17 4.32
C GLU A 203 7.39 1.33 4.99
N GLU A 204 7.95 1.11 6.16
CA GLU A 204 8.81 2.09 6.85
C GLU A 204 10.04 2.42 6.02
N LEU A 205 10.69 1.41 5.42
CA LEU A 205 11.83 1.61 4.54
C LEU A 205 11.47 2.49 3.34
N ALA A 206 10.30 2.29 2.74
CA ALA A 206 9.82 3.12 1.62
C ALA A 206 9.60 4.57 2.06
N VAL A 207 9.01 4.80 3.24
CA VAL A 207 8.78 6.14 3.81
C VAL A 207 10.09 6.87 4.03
N VAL A 208 11.01 6.29 4.82
CA VAL A 208 12.27 6.97 5.18
C VAL A 208 13.20 7.16 3.98
N THR A 209 13.16 6.25 3.00
CA THR A 209 13.91 6.42 1.73
C THR A 209 13.35 7.58 0.90
N THR A 210 12.02 7.70 0.83
CA THR A 210 11.36 8.80 0.11
C THR A 210 11.63 10.14 0.80
N ALA A 211 11.53 10.20 2.13
CA ALA A 211 11.84 11.40 2.90
C ALA A 211 13.30 11.83 2.71
N SER A 212 14.25 10.88 2.79
CA SER A 212 15.67 11.15 2.55
C SER A 212 15.92 11.76 1.15
N ALA A 213 15.30 11.17 0.11
CA ALA A 213 15.43 11.69 -1.25
C ALA A 213 14.88 13.13 -1.40
N LEU A 214 13.73 13.43 -0.77
CA LEU A 214 13.15 14.77 -0.75
C LEU A 214 14.06 15.77 -0.02
N LEU A 215 14.55 15.43 1.16
CA LEU A 215 15.44 16.27 1.94
C LEU A 215 16.72 16.58 1.19
N HIS A 216 17.33 15.61 0.54
CA HIS A 216 18.52 15.84 -0.33
C HIS A 216 18.19 16.75 -1.53
N ALA A 217 17.01 16.60 -2.14
CA ALA A 217 16.59 17.49 -3.21
C ALA A 217 16.42 18.95 -2.71
N TRP A 218 15.92 19.14 -1.48
CA TRP A 218 15.79 20.47 -0.86
C TRP A 218 17.18 21.06 -0.56
N VAL A 219 18.13 20.26 -0.06
CA VAL A 219 19.52 20.69 0.10
C VAL A 219 20.12 21.17 -1.23
N ALA A 220 19.93 20.37 -2.29
CA ALA A 220 20.48 20.69 -3.61
C ALA A 220 19.87 21.97 -4.24
N ALA A 221 18.64 22.31 -3.86
CA ALA A 221 17.93 23.50 -4.34
C ALA A 221 18.22 24.75 -3.48
N LEU A 222 18.83 24.60 -2.30
CA LEU A 222 19.07 25.70 -1.36
C LEU A 222 20.31 26.48 -1.75
N ASP A 223 20.15 27.78 -2.04
CA ASP A 223 21.27 28.68 -2.36
C ASP A 223 22.14 28.90 -1.09
N PRO A 224 23.44 28.60 -1.15
CA PRO A 224 24.36 28.82 -0.03
C PRO A 224 24.53 30.28 0.39
N ALA A 225 24.18 31.22 -0.47
CA ALA A 225 24.32 32.66 -0.20
C ALA A 225 23.16 33.25 0.63
N LEU A 226 22.08 32.45 0.89
CA LEU A 226 20.94 32.91 1.66
C LEU A 226 21.30 33.13 3.13
N ASP A 227 20.72 34.18 3.71
CA ASP A 227 20.71 34.38 5.16
C ASP A 227 19.81 33.34 5.88
N ARG A 228 19.76 33.40 7.20
CA ARG A 228 19.02 32.45 8.04
C ARG A 228 17.53 32.39 7.72
N ASP A 229 16.89 33.56 7.61
CA ASP A 229 15.45 33.65 7.42
C ASP A 229 15.07 33.23 6.01
N ALA A 230 15.80 33.68 5.00
CA ALA A 230 15.60 33.33 3.60
C ALA A 230 15.86 31.82 3.36
N ALA A 231 16.90 31.25 3.98
CA ALA A 231 17.17 29.81 3.90
C ALA A 231 16.06 28.96 4.52
N PHE A 232 15.56 29.36 5.70
CA PHE A 232 14.43 28.67 6.32
C PHE A 232 13.15 28.81 5.48
N ASP A 233 12.89 29.99 4.92
CA ASP A 233 11.71 30.23 4.06
C ASP A 233 11.77 29.40 2.78
N ALA A 234 12.94 29.19 2.19
CA ALA A 234 13.13 28.31 1.04
C ALA A 234 12.83 26.83 1.37
N VAL A 235 13.34 26.34 2.50
CA VAL A 235 13.03 24.98 2.98
C VAL A 235 11.55 24.86 3.32
N ARG A 236 10.95 25.86 3.96
CA ARG A 236 9.51 25.88 4.28
C ARG A 236 8.65 25.88 3.01
N ALA A 237 9.06 26.56 1.95
CA ALA A 237 8.35 26.54 0.66
C ALA A 237 8.36 25.14 0.05
N SER A 238 9.50 24.45 0.09
CA SER A 238 9.63 23.06 -0.36
C SER A 238 8.78 22.10 0.47
N PHE A 239 8.76 22.28 1.80
CA PHE A 239 7.88 21.53 2.71
C PHE A 239 6.39 21.77 2.41
N ASN A 240 5.98 23.02 2.17
CA ASN A 240 4.59 23.32 1.82
C ASN A 240 4.15 22.65 0.51
N ALA A 241 5.05 22.48 -0.45
CA ALA A 241 4.76 21.70 -1.67
C ALA A 241 4.54 20.20 -1.36
N GLN A 242 5.27 19.67 -0.39
CA GLN A 242 5.06 18.28 0.08
C GLN A 242 3.73 18.15 0.85
N VAL A 243 3.34 19.14 1.67
CA VAL A 243 2.03 19.18 2.35
C VAL A 243 0.89 19.12 1.33
N ARG A 244 0.96 19.87 0.24
CA ARG A 244 -0.07 19.81 -0.83
C ARG A 244 -0.19 18.41 -1.42
N LYS A 245 0.93 17.74 -1.71
CA LYS A 245 0.90 16.34 -2.21
C LYS A 245 0.23 15.38 -1.23
N ARG A 246 0.45 15.58 0.08
CA ARG A 246 -0.24 14.82 1.13
C ARG A 246 -1.74 15.11 1.11
N GLU A 247 -2.14 16.38 1.03
CA GLU A 247 -3.55 16.81 0.97
C GLU A 247 -4.25 16.20 -0.26
N ASP A 248 -3.61 16.24 -1.42
CA ASP A 248 -4.11 15.62 -2.65
C ASP A 248 -4.31 14.10 -2.47
N ALA A 249 -3.34 13.41 -1.86
CA ALA A 249 -3.45 11.96 -1.63
C ALA A 249 -4.57 11.60 -0.65
N VAL A 250 -4.77 12.42 0.39
CA VAL A 250 -5.87 12.26 1.38
C VAL A 250 -7.22 12.55 0.72
N GLY A 251 -7.30 13.63 -0.07
CA GLY A 251 -8.50 13.99 -0.83
C GLY A 251 -8.92 12.87 -1.78
N LEU A 252 -7.99 12.38 -2.61
CA LEU A 252 -8.26 11.26 -3.53
C LEU A 252 -8.74 9.98 -2.83
N ALA A 253 -8.26 9.71 -1.62
CA ALA A 253 -8.73 8.56 -0.85
C ALA A 253 -10.14 8.78 -0.28
N GLY A 254 -10.45 10.00 0.17
CA GLY A 254 -11.78 10.39 0.64
C GLY A 254 -12.82 10.36 -0.48
N ASP A 255 -12.52 11.00 -1.61
CA ASP A 255 -13.40 11.04 -2.79
C ASP A 255 -13.69 9.62 -3.32
N ALA A 256 -12.67 8.75 -3.33
CA ALA A 256 -12.87 7.37 -3.75
C ALA A 256 -13.77 6.57 -2.79
N LEU A 257 -13.66 6.83 -1.48
CA LEU A 257 -14.54 6.21 -0.48
C LEU A 257 -16.00 6.64 -0.70
N GLU A 258 -16.24 7.93 -0.88
CA GLU A 258 -17.56 8.48 -1.16
C GLU A 258 -18.13 7.89 -2.45
N SER A 259 -17.33 7.87 -3.53
CA SER A 259 -17.72 7.29 -4.82
C SER A 259 -18.06 5.79 -4.72
N ALA A 260 -17.34 5.04 -3.89
CA ALA A 260 -17.63 3.62 -3.66
C ALA A 260 -18.96 3.43 -2.92
N PHE A 261 -19.28 4.28 -1.94
CA PHE A 261 -20.56 4.23 -1.24
C PHE A 261 -21.74 4.64 -2.14
N ASP A 262 -21.58 5.68 -2.96
CA ASP A 262 -22.61 6.13 -3.88
C ASP A 262 -22.92 5.08 -4.97
N PHE A 263 -21.92 4.28 -5.32
CA PHE A 263 -22.08 3.20 -6.28
C PHE A 263 -22.81 1.97 -5.70
N MET A 264 -22.65 1.66 -4.40
CA MET A 264 -23.22 0.47 -3.76
C MET A 264 -24.69 0.62 -3.38
#